data_bd98f465bd77ee21a532e2503d313671
#
_entry.id   bd98f465bd77ee21a532e2503d313671
#
_cell.length_a   1.000
_cell.length_b   1.000
_cell.length_c   1.000
_cell.angle_alpha   90.00
_cell.angle_beta   90.00
_cell.angle_gamma   90.00
#
_symmetry.space_group_name_H-M   'P 1'
#
loop_
_entity.id
_entity.type
_entity.pdbx_description
1 polymer ?
#
loop_
_entity_poly.entity_id
_entity_poly.type
_entity_poly.pdbx_seq_one_letter_code
_entity_poly.pdbx_strand_id
1 'polypeptide(L)'
;METYAVLREAFLSGETGSVERLSAFKKAVTGRVIPKSERERLELFERMLHGVQEQETPQIGRTETDYYRNSVRMGKECEKDGGYWDSNVEMTARAFACYIKDKLPYQSDYLAGHADCAVTLVAGKDGKMEVLKAYPEGEERKAINAVFDEMMAELKREQILTHSETTLPLPVQAAPLAENEQISI
;
A
#
# COMPACT_ATOMS: atom_id res chain seq x y z
N MET A 1 21.62 -12.16 -30.78
CA MET A 1 21.91 -11.59 -29.43
C MET A 1 20.63 -10.98 -28.93
N GLU A 2 20.13 -11.39 -27.77
CA GLU A 2 18.90 -10.84 -27.21
C GLU A 2 19.12 -9.36 -26.89
N THR A 3 18.09 -8.55 -27.08
CA THR A 3 18.14 -7.13 -26.74
C THR A 3 17.76 -6.93 -25.27
N TYR A 4 18.19 -5.81 -24.68
CA TYR A 4 17.79 -5.46 -23.32
C TYR A 4 16.25 -5.40 -23.13
N ALA A 5 15.52 -4.93 -24.15
CA ALA A 5 14.06 -4.86 -24.11
C ALA A 5 13.42 -6.24 -23.96
N VAL A 6 13.88 -7.24 -24.73
CA VAL A 6 13.39 -8.62 -24.67
C VAL A 6 13.69 -9.24 -23.30
N LEU A 7 14.90 -9.05 -22.78
CA LEU A 7 15.31 -9.57 -21.46
C LEU A 7 14.53 -8.93 -20.33
N ARG A 8 14.26 -7.62 -20.43
CA ARG A 8 13.44 -6.90 -19.45
C ARG A 8 11.99 -7.41 -19.44
N GLU A 9 11.43 -7.65 -20.61
CA GLU A 9 10.08 -8.18 -20.75
C GLU A 9 9.96 -9.59 -20.18
N ALA A 10 10.92 -10.47 -20.50
CA ALA A 10 11.02 -11.81 -19.93
C ALA A 10 11.10 -11.78 -18.38
N PHE A 11 11.89 -10.87 -17.82
CA PHE A 11 11.96 -10.68 -16.37
C PHE A 11 10.62 -10.22 -15.78
N LEU A 12 9.98 -9.21 -16.36
CA LEU A 12 8.71 -8.67 -15.88
C LEU A 12 7.54 -9.65 -16.05
N SER A 13 7.65 -10.58 -16.99
CA SER A 13 6.69 -11.67 -17.15
C SER A 13 6.96 -12.86 -16.23
N GLY A 14 7.98 -12.80 -15.35
CA GLY A 14 8.32 -13.89 -14.44
C GLY A 14 8.91 -15.12 -15.12
N GLU A 15 9.48 -14.97 -16.34
CA GLU A 15 10.11 -16.09 -17.06
C GLU A 15 11.34 -16.59 -16.27
N THR A 16 11.33 -17.87 -15.91
CA THR A 16 12.40 -18.51 -15.14
C THR A 16 13.75 -18.40 -15.86
N GLY A 17 14.79 -17.97 -15.14
CA GLY A 17 16.14 -17.81 -15.69
C GLY A 17 16.38 -16.46 -16.39
N SER A 18 15.42 -15.54 -16.32
CA SER A 18 15.55 -14.19 -16.89
C SER A 18 16.64 -13.38 -16.21
N VAL A 19 16.86 -13.58 -14.91
CA VAL A 19 17.91 -12.90 -14.11
C VAL A 19 19.31 -13.31 -14.54
N GLU A 20 19.52 -14.60 -14.81
CA GLU A 20 20.79 -15.10 -15.37
C GLU A 20 21.10 -14.49 -16.73
N ARG A 21 20.08 -14.43 -17.61
CA ARG A 21 20.21 -13.84 -18.95
C ARG A 21 20.51 -12.35 -18.88
N LEU A 22 19.83 -11.60 -17.98
CA LEU A 22 20.11 -10.19 -17.72
C LEU A 22 21.54 -9.99 -17.17
N SER A 23 21.99 -10.84 -16.25
CA SER A 23 23.33 -10.79 -15.70
C SER A 23 24.40 -11.04 -16.75
N ALA A 24 24.20 -12.04 -17.61
CA ALA A 24 25.09 -12.33 -18.75
C ALA A 24 25.13 -11.18 -19.75
N PHE A 25 24.00 -10.59 -20.08
CA PHE A 25 23.90 -9.42 -20.98
C PHE A 25 24.66 -8.21 -20.38
N LYS A 26 24.42 -7.88 -19.11
CA LYS A 26 25.11 -6.79 -18.42
C LYS A 26 26.62 -6.97 -18.45
N LYS A 27 27.09 -8.20 -18.18
CA LYS A 27 28.53 -8.55 -18.23
C LYS A 27 29.10 -8.36 -19.66
N ALA A 28 28.37 -8.82 -20.67
CA ALA A 28 28.80 -8.70 -22.06
C ALA A 28 28.90 -7.23 -22.54
N VAL A 29 27.94 -6.40 -22.14
CA VAL A 29 27.87 -4.98 -22.59
C VAL A 29 28.77 -4.05 -21.78
N THR A 30 28.83 -4.24 -20.44
CA THR A 30 29.52 -3.30 -19.54
C THR A 30 30.81 -3.84 -18.93
N GLY A 31 31.12 -5.14 -19.12
CA GLY A 31 32.22 -5.83 -18.42
C GLY A 31 31.98 -6.03 -16.91
N ARG A 32 30.83 -5.60 -16.39
CA ARG A 32 30.52 -5.67 -14.94
C ARG A 32 29.48 -6.75 -14.66
N VAL A 33 29.65 -7.47 -13.57
CA VAL A 33 28.67 -8.43 -13.07
C VAL A 33 27.68 -7.78 -12.11
N ILE A 34 26.47 -8.31 -12.01
CA ILE A 34 25.53 -7.92 -10.96
C ILE A 34 26.07 -8.42 -9.62
N PRO A 35 26.17 -7.58 -8.59
CA PRO A 35 26.58 -8.01 -7.26
C PRO A 35 25.70 -9.13 -6.73
N LYS A 36 26.27 -10.05 -5.94
CA LYS A 36 25.54 -11.23 -5.45
C LYS A 36 24.25 -10.86 -4.70
N SER A 37 24.29 -9.87 -3.82
CA SER A 37 23.14 -9.40 -3.05
C SER A 37 22.02 -8.82 -3.95
N GLU A 38 22.39 -8.08 -5.00
CA GLU A 38 21.44 -7.56 -5.98
C GLU A 38 20.82 -8.68 -6.80
N ARG A 39 21.63 -9.66 -7.20
CA ARG A 39 21.19 -10.84 -7.95
C ARG A 39 20.21 -11.68 -7.15
N GLU A 40 20.47 -11.97 -5.87
CA GLU A 40 19.58 -12.71 -4.99
C GLU A 40 18.22 -12.04 -4.82
N ARG A 41 18.21 -10.70 -4.77
CA ARG A 41 16.96 -9.91 -4.72
C ARG A 41 16.18 -10.01 -6.03
N LEU A 42 16.84 -9.95 -7.18
CA LEU A 42 16.21 -10.10 -8.49
C LEU A 42 15.65 -11.52 -8.67
N GLU A 43 16.37 -12.56 -8.26
CA GLU A 43 15.92 -13.95 -8.30
C GLU A 43 14.72 -14.20 -7.38
N LEU A 44 14.68 -13.55 -6.21
CA LEU A 44 13.50 -13.58 -5.36
C LEU A 44 12.29 -12.93 -6.05
N PHE A 45 12.50 -11.78 -6.68
CA PHE A 45 11.44 -11.06 -7.37
C PHE A 45 10.94 -11.83 -8.61
N GLU A 46 11.84 -12.45 -9.39
CA GLU A 46 11.48 -13.34 -10.51
C GLU A 46 10.59 -14.50 -10.04
N ARG A 47 10.94 -15.17 -8.92
CA ARG A 47 10.11 -16.23 -8.35
C ARG A 47 8.73 -15.75 -7.91
N MET A 48 8.65 -14.55 -7.33
CA MET A 48 7.37 -13.96 -6.96
C MET A 48 6.49 -13.67 -8.18
N LEU A 49 7.06 -13.13 -9.25
CA LEU A 49 6.34 -12.88 -10.51
C LEU A 49 5.89 -14.17 -11.17
N HIS A 50 6.74 -15.20 -11.18
CA HIS A 50 6.40 -16.53 -11.71
C HIS A 50 5.25 -17.17 -10.91
N GLY A 51 5.31 -17.14 -9.59
CA GLY A 51 4.25 -17.64 -8.72
C GLY A 51 2.91 -16.93 -8.90
N VAL A 52 2.92 -15.64 -9.24
CA VAL A 52 1.69 -14.89 -9.58
C VAL A 52 1.08 -15.35 -10.90
N GLN A 53 1.90 -15.77 -11.87
CA GLN A 53 1.40 -16.27 -13.18
C GLN A 53 0.90 -17.70 -13.12
N GLU A 54 1.53 -18.59 -12.33
CA GLU A 54 1.08 -19.98 -12.16
C GLU A 54 -0.21 -20.11 -11.34
N GLN A 55 -0.48 -19.16 -10.46
CA GLN A 55 -1.79 -19.04 -9.87
C GLN A 55 -2.72 -18.49 -10.95
N GLU A 56 -3.47 -19.38 -11.63
CA GLU A 56 -4.72 -18.97 -12.26
C GLU A 56 -5.46 -18.15 -11.20
N THR A 57 -5.35 -16.82 -11.31
CA THR A 57 -6.15 -15.93 -10.47
C THR A 57 -7.58 -16.38 -10.69
N PRO A 58 -8.27 -16.92 -9.67
CA PRO A 58 -9.68 -17.23 -9.83
C PRO A 58 -10.28 -15.96 -10.40
N GLN A 59 -11.06 -16.08 -11.47
CA GLN A 59 -11.82 -14.96 -12.02
C GLN A 59 -12.86 -14.60 -10.95
N ILE A 60 -12.38 -14.00 -9.88
CA ILE A 60 -13.20 -13.35 -8.88
C ILE A 60 -13.85 -12.23 -9.65
N GLY A 61 -15.15 -12.37 -9.87
CA GLY A 61 -15.93 -11.31 -10.50
C GLY A 61 -15.58 -10.02 -9.77
N ARG A 62 -14.87 -9.11 -10.45
CA ARG A 62 -14.44 -7.84 -9.85
C ARG A 62 -15.70 -7.02 -9.60
N THR A 63 -16.18 -7.05 -8.38
CA THR A 63 -17.19 -6.11 -7.93
C THR A 63 -16.47 -4.85 -7.51
N GLU A 64 -16.73 -3.76 -8.22
CA GLU A 64 -16.20 -2.47 -7.82
C GLU A 64 -16.79 -2.09 -6.47
N THR A 65 -15.91 -1.90 -5.50
CA THR A 65 -16.27 -1.49 -4.14
C THR A 65 -16.51 0.02 -4.07
N ASP A 66 -17.17 0.48 -3.02
CA ASP A 66 -17.41 1.92 -2.82
C ASP A 66 -16.11 2.67 -2.65
N TYR A 67 -15.15 2.09 -1.94
CA TYR A 67 -13.82 2.67 -1.78
C TYR A 67 -13.10 2.86 -3.11
N TYR A 68 -13.12 1.84 -3.98
CA TYR A 68 -12.53 1.93 -5.31
C TYR A 68 -13.24 2.99 -6.17
N ARG A 69 -14.58 2.95 -6.24
CA ARG A 69 -15.37 3.92 -7.01
C ARG A 69 -15.12 5.36 -6.55
N ASN A 70 -15.08 5.59 -5.24
CA ASN A 70 -14.79 6.91 -4.67
C ASN A 70 -13.37 7.36 -5.04
N SER A 71 -12.37 6.49 -4.95
CA SER A 71 -10.99 6.80 -5.31
C SER A 71 -10.86 7.19 -6.79
N VAL A 72 -11.48 6.44 -7.69
CA VAL A 72 -11.51 6.76 -9.14
C VAL A 72 -12.20 8.10 -9.40
N ARG A 73 -13.32 8.38 -8.73
CA ARG A 73 -14.01 9.68 -8.86
C ARG A 73 -13.15 10.82 -8.32
N MET A 74 -12.52 10.66 -7.18
CA MET A 74 -11.60 11.67 -6.62
C MET A 74 -10.44 11.96 -7.57
N GLY A 75 -9.84 10.94 -8.19
CA GLY A 75 -8.82 11.12 -9.21
C GLY A 75 -9.30 11.97 -10.39
N LYS A 76 -10.53 11.77 -10.85
CA LYS A 76 -11.09 12.53 -11.98
C LYS A 76 -11.51 13.97 -11.62
N GLU A 77 -12.03 14.18 -10.42
CA GLU A 77 -12.63 15.46 -10.03
C GLU A 77 -11.62 16.40 -9.35
N CYS A 78 -10.60 15.83 -8.66
CA CYS A 78 -9.67 16.61 -7.84
C CYS A 78 -8.30 16.80 -8.48
N GLU A 79 -7.97 16.06 -9.54
CA GLU A 79 -6.65 16.10 -10.18
C GLU A 79 -6.76 16.49 -11.65
N LYS A 80 -5.86 17.39 -12.06
CA LYS A 80 -5.77 17.81 -13.48
C LYS A 80 -5.21 16.71 -14.37
N ASP A 81 -4.28 15.90 -13.84
CA ASP A 81 -3.53 14.89 -14.61
C ASP A 81 -3.90 13.44 -14.22
N GLY A 82 -4.75 13.24 -13.19
CA GLY A 82 -5.21 11.93 -12.71
C GLY A 82 -4.12 11.05 -12.07
N GLY A 83 -4.52 9.96 -11.43
CA GLY A 83 -3.61 8.87 -11.07
C GLY A 83 -3.07 8.85 -9.65
N TYR A 84 -3.27 9.87 -8.82
CA TYR A 84 -2.89 9.82 -7.41
C TYR A 84 -3.92 9.04 -6.58
N TRP A 85 -5.17 9.51 -6.57
CA TRP A 85 -6.23 8.96 -5.71
C TRP A 85 -6.63 7.51 -6.03
N ASP A 86 -6.53 7.11 -7.29
CA ASP A 86 -6.91 5.77 -7.79
C ASP A 86 -5.69 4.86 -8.03
N SER A 87 -4.48 5.31 -7.72
CA SER A 87 -3.30 4.46 -7.80
C SER A 87 -3.36 3.35 -6.73
N ASN A 88 -2.93 2.14 -7.12
CA ASN A 88 -2.90 1.00 -6.20
C ASN A 88 -2.07 1.28 -4.95
N VAL A 89 -0.96 2.02 -5.09
CA VAL A 89 -0.06 2.36 -3.99
C VAL A 89 -0.77 3.26 -2.97
N GLU A 90 -1.40 4.32 -3.44
CA GLU A 90 -2.09 5.27 -2.57
C GLU A 90 -3.33 4.67 -1.92
N MET A 91 -4.11 3.90 -2.69
CA MET A 91 -5.26 3.18 -2.13
C MET A 91 -4.82 2.20 -1.04
N THR A 92 -3.74 1.43 -1.29
CA THR A 92 -3.21 0.50 -0.27
C THR A 92 -2.71 1.25 0.96
N ALA A 93 -2.00 2.38 0.79
CA ALA A 93 -1.50 3.19 1.90
C ALA A 93 -2.64 3.73 2.78
N ARG A 94 -3.72 4.25 2.17
CA ARG A 94 -4.90 4.73 2.91
C ARG A 94 -5.64 3.59 3.62
N ALA A 95 -5.80 2.45 2.95
CA ALA A 95 -6.39 1.27 3.57
C ALA A 95 -5.55 0.77 4.75
N PHE A 96 -4.22 0.77 4.62
CA PHE A 96 -3.31 0.40 5.69
C PHE A 96 -3.35 1.40 6.86
N ALA A 97 -3.50 2.70 6.59
CA ALA A 97 -3.70 3.70 7.65
C ALA A 97 -4.96 3.42 8.47
N CYS A 98 -6.06 3.00 7.82
CA CYS A 98 -7.26 2.55 8.52
C CYS A 98 -7.01 1.31 9.37
N TYR A 99 -6.29 0.33 8.82
CA TYR A 99 -5.90 -0.88 9.54
C TYR A 99 -5.12 -0.55 10.81
N ILE A 100 -4.10 0.31 10.71
CA ILE A 100 -3.30 0.75 11.86
C ILE A 100 -4.21 1.44 12.90
N LYS A 101 -5.09 2.35 12.45
CA LYS A 101 -6.03 3.04 13.34
C LYS A 101 -6.91 2.06 14.12
N ASP A 102 -7.44 1.04 13.44
CA ASP A 102 -8.34 0.05 14.05
C ASP A 102 -7.62 -0.91 15.00
N LYS A 103 -6.31 -1.12 14.81
CA LYS A 103 -5.49 -2.02 15.65
C LYS A 103 -4.80 -1.32 16.83
N LEU A 104 -4.65 -0.01 16.78
CA LEU A 104 -4.05 0.72 17.88
C LEU A 104 -4.98 0.73 19.10
N PRO A 105 -4.46 0.44 20.30
CA PRO A 105 -5.23 0.50 21.55
C PRO A 105 -5.50 1.94 22.02
N TYR A 106 -4.94 2.92 21.33
CA TYR A 106 -5.08 4.35 21.62
C TYR A 106 -5.14 5.16 20.33
N GLN A 107 -5.73 6.33 20.38
CA GLN A 107 -5.73 7.24 19.24
C GLN A 107 -4.32 7.82 19.03
N SER A 108 -3.86 7.80 17.81
CA SER A 108 -2.58 8.39 17.39
C SER A 108 -2.77 9.23 16.14
N ASP A 109 -2.79 10.54 16.30
CA ASP A 109 -2.89 11.46 15.17
C ASP A 109 -1.64 11.42 14.28
N TYR A 110 -0.50 11.05 14.86
CA TYR A 110 0.75 10.89 14.11
C TYR A 110 0.73 9.69 13.15
N LEU A 111 0.20 8.54 13.59
CA LEU A 111 0.20 7.31 12.80
C LEU A 111 -1.02 7.19 11.89
N ALA A 112 -2.17 7.68 12.31
CA ALA A 112 -3.43 7.43 11.64
C ALA A 112 -4.44 8.60 11.73
N GLY A 113 -3.98 9.82 12.05
CA GLY A 113 -4.86 10.98 12.24
C GLY A 113 -5.65 11.38 11.00
N HIS A 114 -5.17 11.01 9.82
CA HIS A 114 -5.86 11.28 8.56
C HIS A 114 -6.85 10.19 8.15
N ALA A 115 -6.76 9.00 8.74
CA ALA A 115 -7.70 7.92 8.46
C ALA A 115 -9.11 8.34 8.93
N ASP A 116 -10.08 8.33 8.04
CA ASP A 116 -11.47 8.76 8.18
C ASP A 116 -11.74 10.28 8.00
N CYS A 117 -10.73 11.12 7.81
CA CYS A 117 -10.93 12.58 7.75
C CYS A 117 -11.03 13.14 6.33
N ALA A 118 -10.47 12.46 5.33
CA ALA A 118 -10.47 12.98 3.97
C ALA A 118 -11.80 12.70 3.29
N VAL A 119 -12.58 13.76 3.13
CA VAL A 119 -13.82 13.79 2.34
C VAL A 119 -13.75 14.92 1.33
N THR A 120 -14.35 14.70 0.18
CA THR A 120 -14.49 15.73 -0.85
C THR A 120 -15.94 15.84 -1.27
N LEU A 121 -16.38 17.06 -1.58
CA LEU A 121 -17.71 17.34 -2.13
C LEU A 121 -17.60 17.47 -3.64
N VAL A 122 -18.35 16.67 -4.36
CA VAL A 122 -18.41 16.71 -5.82
C VAL A 122 -19.85 16.91 -6.29
N ALA A 123 -20.01 17.50 -7.46
CA ALA A 123 -21.34 17.62 -8.07
C ALA A 123 -21.77 16.25 -8.60
N GLY A 124 -22.89 15.73 -8.10
CA GLY A 124 -23.52 14.53 -8.62
C GLY A 124 -24.19 14.78 -9.98
N LYS A 125 -24.53 13.70 -10.67
CA LYS A 125 -25.19 13.76 -12.00
C LYS A 125 -26.56 14.46 -11.98
N ASP A 126 -27.20 14.48 -10.82
CA ASP A 126 -28.49 15.14 -10.58
C ASP A 126 -28.35 16.61 -10.09
N GLY A 127 -27.14 17.15 -10.09
CA GLY A 127 -26.82 18.50 -9.63
C GLY A 127 -26.76 18.63 -8.10
N LYS A 128 -26.96 17.56 -7.34
CA LYS A 128 -26.78 17.56 -5.89
C LYS A 128 -25.32 17.33 -5.53
N MET A 129 -24.91 17.87 -4.38
CA MET A 129 -23.58 17.62 -3.85
C MET A 129 -23.52 16.22 -3.23
N GLU A 130 -22.54 15.45 -3.65
CA GLU A 130 -22.23 14.13 -3.10
C GLU A 130 -20.93 14.19 -2.30
N VAL A 131 -20.90 13.45 -1.19
CA VAL A 131 -19.69 13.29 -0.36
C VAL A 131 -18.92 12.08 -0.85
N LEU A 132 -17.71 12.29 -1.32
CA LEU A 132 -16.76 11.19 -1.59
C LEU A 132 -15.85 11.00 -0.41
N LYS A 133 -15.69 9.75 0.02
CA LYS A 133 -14.82 9.36 1.12
C LYS A 133 -13.57 8.68 0.59
N ALA A 134 -12.43 9.17 1.04
CA ALA A 134 -11.12 8.71 0.56
C ALA A 134 -10.64 7.40 1.21
N TYR A 135 -11.32 6.95 2.26
CA TYR A 135 -10.93 5.79 3.05
C TYR A 135 -12.01 4.72 3.03
N PRO A 136 -11.64 3.43 3.16
CA PRO A 136 -12.61 2.35 3.22
C PRO A 136 -13.44 2.43 4.50
N GLU A 137 -14.72 2.02 4.41
CA GLU A 137 -15.68 2.03 5.53
C GLU A 137 -16.46 0.73 5.65
N GLY A 138 -17.15 0.57 6.76
CA GLY A 138 -18.13 -0.49 6.99
C GLY A 138 -17.57 -1.91 6.81
N GLU A 139 -18.30 -2.75 6.10
CA GLU A 139 -17.92 -4.16 5.86
C GLU A 139 -16.71 -4.28 4.92
N GLU A 140 -16.55 -3.37 3.96
CA GLU A 140 -15.38 -3.32 3.09
C GLU A 140 -14.09 -3.10 3.91
N ARG A 141 -14.11 -2.15 4.87
CA ARG A 141 -12.98 -1.90 5.77
C ARG A 141 -12.64 -3.13 6.61
N LYS A 142 -13.66 -3.82 7.13
CA LYS A 142 -13.44 -5.06 7.89
C LYS A 142 -12.81 -6.17 7.04
N ALA A 143 -13.27 -6.33 5.81
CA ALA A 143 -12.70 -7.31 4.88
C ALA A 143 -11.24 -6.98 4.54
N ILE A 144 -10.93 -5.72 4.27
CA ILE A 144 -9.56 -5.24 4.03
C ILE A 144 -8.68 -5.48 5.26
N ASN A 145 -9.17 -5.16 6.46
CA ASN A 145 -8.44 -5.38 7.71
C ASN A 145 -8.13 -6.87 7.94
N ALA A 146 -9.03 -7.77 7.59
CA ALA A 146 -8.78 -9.21 7.67
C ALA A 146 -7.63 -9.64 6.75
N VAL A 147 -7.56 -9.13 5.53
CA VAL A 147 -6.44 -9.40 4.61
C VAL A 147 -5.12 -8.86 5.17
N PHE A 148 -5.13 -7.67 5.78
CA PHE A 148 -3.92 -7.16 6.45
C PHE A 148 -3.52 -7.99 7.68
N ASP A 149 -4.47 -8.54 8.43
CA ASP A 149 -4.17 -9.47 9.53
C ASP A 149 -3.44 -10.72 9.02
N GLU A 150 -3.91 -11.31 7.92
CA GLU A 150 -3.27 -12.46 7.28
C GLU A 150 -1.87 -12.10 6.78
N MET A 151 -1.73 -10.96 6.10
CA MET A 151 -0.43 -10.48 5.63
C MET A 151 0.56 -10.27 6.79
N MET A 152 0.13 -9.64 7.89
CA MET A 152 0.97 -9.40 9.05
C MET A 152 1.35 -10.69 9.77
N ALA A 153 0.45 -11.68 9.81
CA ALA A 153 0.74 -13.02 10.35
C ALA A 153 1.81 -13.72 9.50
N GLU A 154 1.70 -13.63 8.17
CA GLU A 154 2.67 -14.20 7.25
C GLU A 154 4.05 -13.54 7.38
N LEU A 155 4.12 -12.21 7.42
CA LEU A 155 5.37 -11.47 7.58
C LEU A 155 6.09 -11.83 8.90
N LYS A 156 5.32 -12.10 9.97
CA LYS A 156 5.87 -12.59 11.25
C LYS A 156 6.38 -14.02 11.12
N ARG A 157 5.63 -14.89 10.46
CA ARG A 157 6.01 -16.29 10.24
C ARG A 157 7.33 -16.40 9.45
N GLU A 158 7.47 -15.57 8.41
CA GLU A 158 8.68 -15.50 7.58
C GLU A 158 9.83 -14.71 8.26
N GLN A 159 9.65 -14.26 9.50
CA GLN A 159 10.65 -13.47 10.27
C GLN A 159 11.11 -12.18 9.56
N ILE A 160 10.28 -11.65 8.64
CA ILE A 160 10.54 -10.38 7.97
C ILE A 160 10.33 -9.23 8.96
N LEU A 161 9.34 -9.37 9.85
CA LEU A 161 9.12 -8.48 10.99
C LEU A 161 9.70 -9.14 12.24
N THR A 162 10.95 -8.80 12.58
CA THR A 162 11.53 -9.18 13.86
C THR A 162 11.10 -8.21 14.95
N HIS A 163 10.62 -8.72 16.08
CA HIS A 163 10.45 -7.89 17.27
C HIS A 163 11.83 -7.40 17.74
N SER A 164 12.13 -6.15 17.48
CA SER A 164 13.08 -5.45 18.31
C SER A 164 12.35 -5.17 19.64
N GLU A 165 12.79 -5.78 20.73
CA GLU A 165 12.35 -5.45 22.10
C GLU A 165 12.88 -4.07 22.52
N THR A 166 12.70 -3.07 21.66
CA THR A 166 12.92 -1.69 22.08
C THR A 166 11.65 -1.29 22.82
N THR A 167 11.68 -1.39 24.12
CA THR A 167 10.73 -0.77 25.02
C THR A 167 10.77 0.74 24.75
N LEU A 168 9.93 1.21 23.83
CA LEU A 168 9.69 2.65 23.68
C LEU A 168 9.09 3.11 25.01
N PRO A 169 9.68 4.13 25.67
CA PRO A 169 9.06 4.68 26.85
C PRO A 169 7.64 5.12 26.48
N LEU A 170 6.66 4.67 27.26
CA LEU A 170 5.27 5.09 27.10
C LEU A 170 5.23 6.61 27.07
N PRO A 171 4.47 7.23 26.16
CA PRO A 171 4.32 8.68 26.15
C PRO A 171 3.80 9.10 27.52
N VAL A 172 4.54 10.00 28.14
CA VAL A 172 4.11 10.65 29.40
C VAL A 172 2.71 11.19 29.17
N GLN A 173 1.74 10.72 29.95
CA GLN A 173 0.39 11.25 29.92
C GLN A 173 0.49 12.78 30.04
N ALA A 174 -0.05 13.49 29.06
CA ALA A 174 -0.15 14.93 29.13
C ALA A 174 -0.89 15.29 30.43
N ALA A 175 -0.27 16.08 31.27
CA ALA A 175 -0.90 16.57 32.47
C ALA A 175 -2.22 17.25 32.09
N PRO A 176 -3.30 17.10 32.91
CA PRO A 176 -4.55 17.78 32.61
C PRO A 176 -4.30 19.28 32.54
N LEU A 177 -4.78 19.92 31.48
CA LEU A 177 -4.74 21.36 31.33
C LEU A 177 -5.42 21.99 32.54
N ALA A 178 -4.69 22.82 33.31
CA ALA A 178 -5.24 23.57 34.41
C ALA A 178 -6.43 24.38 33.88
N GLU A 179 -7.57 24.26 34.57
CA GLU A 179 -8.75 25.09 34.32
C GLU A 179 -8.34 26.55 34.47
N ASN A 180 -8.50 27.32 33.43
CA ASN A 180 -8.27 28.75 33.46
C ASN A 180 -9.24 29.40 34.43
N GLU A 181 -8.68 30.04 35.45
CA GLU A 181 -9.40 30.94 36.34
C GLU A 181 -10.19 31.98 35.53
N GLN A 182 -11.48 32.08 35.84
CA GLN A 182 -12.35 33.12 35.34
C GLN A 182 -11.81 34.47 35.70
N ILE A 183 -11.39 35.26 34.73
CA ILE A 183 -11.15 36.70 34.93
C ILE A 183 -12.52 37.39 35.00
N SER A 184 -12.90 37.77 36.19
CA SER A 184 -14.07 38.62 36.46
C SER A 184 -13.66 40.08 36.15
N ILE A 185 -14.37 40.74 35.28
CA ILE A 185 -14.35 42.21 35.09
C ILE A 185 -15.62 42.77 35.69
#